data_dc777fee6c6236705940e3d9c5876f33
#
_entry.id   dc777fee6c6236705940e3d9c5876f33
#
_cell.length_a   1.000
_cell.length_b   1.000
_cell.length_c   1.000
_cell.angle_alpha   90.00
_cell.angle_beta   90.00
_cell.angle_gamma   90.00
#
_symmetry.space_group_name_H-M   'P 1'
#
loop_
_entity.id
_entity.type
_entity.pdbx_description
1 polymer ?
#
loop_
_entity_poly.entity_id
_entity_poly.type
_entity_poly.pdbx_seq_one_letter_code
_entity_poly.pdbx_strand_id
1 'polypeptide(L)'
;LYPCDVKTRDAYANMDVAGYNYGIKRYRHDLKKYPKRMILGSETFCADAYQFMQEAKRDKRIIGDFVWAAQDYLGEVGIGAWEYKDYAPRFDGGCGWVSAGSGRIDLTGKPLGEMTYTRVAFELEDLAIAVVPVDHTKDAHSPSAWKMTNAMESWSWDGCEGKAAKVEVYTRADHVKLYINGECVGTKKPKNDCKVFFDTTYHNGEIKAVAFDANDNVIAEKTLATAGKETVLRAEPELTRVNADTDLCY
;
A
#
# COMPACT_ATOMS: atom_id res chain seq x y z
N LEU A 1 -11.79 -10.64 11.89
CA LEU A 1 -11.69 -12.07 11.54
C LEU A 1 -10.43 -12.65 12.19
N TYR A 2 -10.59 -13.45 13.21
CA TYR A 2 -9.47 -14.13 13.83
C TYR A 2 -9.63 -15.64 13.60
N PRO A 3 -8.61 -16.33 13.08
CA PRO A 3 -8.66 -17.78 12.98
C PRO A 3 -8.88 -18.36 14.38
N CYS A 4 -9.90 -19.19 14.51
CA CYS A 4 -10.22 -19.82 15.79
C CYS A 4 -9.29 -21.01 15.99
N ASP A 5 -8.30 -20.88 16.85
CA ASP A 5 -7.33 -21.92 17.17
C ASP A 5 -8.00 -23.25 17.59
N VAL A 6 -9.09 -23.18 18.33
CA VAL A 6 -9.82 -24.37 18.80
C VAL A 6 -10.44 -25.15 17.64
N LYS A 7 -10.95 -24.45 16.60
CA LYS A 7 -11.58 -25.09 15.43
C LYS A 7 -10.59 -25.55 14.37
N THR A 8 -9.42 -24.94 14.30
CA THR A 8 -8.47 -25.16 13.20
C THR A 8 -7.24 -25.97 13.60
N ARG A 9 -6.98 -26.16 14.90
CA ARG A 9 -5.75 -26.82 15.40
C ARG A 9 -5.54 -28.22 14.83
N ASP A 10 -6.62 -29.02 14.70
CA ASP A 10 -6.54 -30.39 14.22
C ASP A 10 -6.29 -30.44 12.71
N ALA A 11 -6.86 -29.50 11.95
CA ALA A 11 -6.54 -29.34 10.53
C ALA A 11 -5.07 -28.93 10.35
N TYR A 12 -4.60 -27.95 11.10
CA TYR A 12 -3.20 -27.49 11.04
C TYR A 12 -2.18 -28.56 11.48
N ALA A 13 -2.57 -29.50 12.32
CA ALA A 13 -1.72 -30.61 12.72
C ALA A 13 -1.41 -31.57 11.57
N ASN A 14 -2.25 -31.60 10.55
CA ASN A 14 -2.12 -32.45 9.36
C ASN A 14 -1.49 -31.72 8.16
N MET A 15 -1.04 -30.48 8.33
CA MET A 15 -0.46 -29.66 7.26
C MET A 15 1.02 -29.47 7.50
N ASP A 16 1.82 -29.59 6.45
CA ASP A 16 3.23 -29.22 6.46
C ASP A 16 3.41 -27.72 6.67
N VAL A 17 2.53 -26.92 6.06
CA VAL A 17 2.47 -25.46 6.19
C VAL A 17 1.06 -25.03 6.53
N ALA A 18 0.90 -24.31 7.63
CA ALA A 18 -0.40 -23.77 8.06
C ALA A 18 -0.64 -22.37 7.47
N GLY A 19 -1.67 -22.24 6.63
CA GLY A 19 -2.12 -20.97 6.06
C GLY A 19 -2.98 -20.18 7.03
N TYR A 20 -2.65 -18.90 7.22
CA TYR A 20 -3.36 -17.99 8.12
C TYR A 20 -3.94 -16.82 7.34
N ASN A 21 -5.28 -16.72 7.31
CA ASN A 21 -5.95 -15.52 6.82
C ASN A 21 -6.03 -14.49 7.95
N TYR A 22 -5.41 -13.32 7.76
CA TYR A 22 -5.44 -12.17 8.69
C TYR A 22 -5.03 -12.53 10.12
N GLY A 23 -4.11 -13.49 10.26
CA GLY A 23 -3.76 -14.12 11.55
C GLY A 23 -2.46 -13.64 12.18
N ILE A 24 -1.83 -12.57 11.70
CA ILE A 24 -0.48 -12.13 12.09
C ILE A 24 -0.29 -11.99 13.61
N LYS A 25 -1.31 -11.53 14.33
CA LYS A 25 -1.28 -11.38 15.78
C LYS A 25 -1.14 -12.70 16.54
N ARG A 26 -1.37 -13.83 15.88
CA ARG A 26 -1.27 -15.16 16.46
C ARG A 26 0.06 -15.85 16.20
N TYR A 27 0.84 -15.41 15.23
CA TYR A 27 2.05 -16.11 14.80
C TYR A 27 2.97 -16.45 15.97
N ARG A 28 3.33 -15.46 16.80
CA ARG A 28 4.21 -15.68 17.97
C ARG A 28 3.65 -16.69 18.96
N HIS A 29 2.37 -16.57 19.28
CA HIS A 29 1.70 -17.46 20.22
C HIS A 29 1.70 -18.90 19.69
N ASP A 30 1.30 -19.07 18.43
CA ASP A 30 1.14 -20.39 17.83
C ASP A 30 2.50 -21.06 17.56
N LEU A 31 3.52 -20.32 17.15
CA LEU A 31 4.89 -20.84 16.99
C LEU A 31 5.54 -21.26 18.32
N LYS A 32 5.15 -20.62 19.42
CA LYS A 32 5.56 -21.06 20.77
C LYS A 32 4.82 -22.33 21.19
N LYS A 33 3.53 -22.42 20.92
CA LYS A 33 2.68 -23.54 21.29
C LYS A 33 2.93 -24.77 20.41
N TYR A 34 3.25 -24.55 19.14
CA TYR A 34 3.47 -25.57 18.13
C TYR A 34 4.85 -25.37 17.47
N PRO A 35 5.94 -25.83 18.11
CA PRO A 35 7.32 -25.50 17.70
C PRO A 35 7.73 -25.98 16.30
N LYS A 36 7.04 -27.00 15.76
CA LYS A 36 7.31 -27.55 14.41
C LYS A 36 6.47 -26.93 13.32
N ARG A 37 5.49 -26.05 13.67
CA ARG A 37 4.59 -25.44 12.70
C ARG A 37 5.37 -24.47 11.81
N MET A 38 5.12 -24.56 10.51
CA MET A 38 5.48 -23.55 9.54
C MET A 38 4.23 -22.72 9.22
N ILE A 39 4.38 -21.41 9.08
CA ILE A 39 3.27 -20.48 8.84
C ILE A 39 3.45 -19.80 7.49
N LEU A 40 2.35 -19.74 6.74
CA LEU A 40 2.18 -18.91 5.56
C LEU A 40 1.05 -17.92 5.83
N GLY A 41 1.26 -16.64 5.58
CA GLY A 41 0.20 -15.65 5.51
C GLY A 41 -0.58 -15.90 4.21
N SER A 42 -1.65 -16.69 4.25
CA SER A 42 -2.41 -17.03 3.05
C SER A 42 -3.35 -15.91 2.60
N GLU A 43 -3.71 -15.01 3.52
CA GLU A 43 -4.29 -13.69 3.23
C GLU A 43 -3.86 -12.71 4.33
N THR A 44 -3.35 -11.53 3.93
CA THR A 44 -2.94 -10.48 4.84
C THR A 44 -3.46 -9.12 4.40
N PHE A 45 -3.69 -8.23 5.36
CA PHE A 45 -4.02 -6.85 5.06
C PHE A 45 -2.78 -6.09 4.56
N CYS A 46 -2.99 -5.15 3.64
CA CYS A 46 -1.89 -4.28 3.20
C CYS A 46 -1.28 -3.48 4.36
N ALA A 47 -2.09 -3.08 5.34
CA ALA A 47 -1.62 -2.36 6.52
C ALA A 47 -0.65 -3.16 7.40
N ASP A 48 -0.69 -4.49 7.31
CA ASP A 48 0.14 -5.39 8.13
C ASP A 48 1.51 -5.70 7.49
N ALA A 49 1.81 -5.18 6.29
CA ALA A 49 3.02 -5.54 5.53
C ALA A 49 4.32 -5.35 6.33
N TYR A 50 4.48 -4.21 7.01
CA TYR A 50 5.67 -3.98 7.83
C TYR A 50 5.75 -4.94 9.02
N GLN A 51 4.65 -5.14 9.74
CA GLN A 51 4.60 -6.07 10.86
C GLN A 51 4.88 -7.50 10.42
N PHE A 52 4.32 -7.92 9.27
CA PHE A 52 4.59 -9.24 8.70
C PHE A 52 6.10 -9.43 8.45
N MET A 53 6.74 -8.46 7.80
CA MET A 53 8.18 -8.54 7.52
C MET A 53 9.02 -8.62 8.81
N GLN A 54 8.64 -7.89 9.86
CA GLN A 54 9.31 -7.97 11.16
C GLN A 54 9.14 -9.35 11.82
N GLU A 55 7.96 -9.96 11.72
CA GLU A 55 7.74 -11.31 12.25
C GLU A 55 8.51 -12.37 11.44
N ALA A 56 8.51 -12.27 10.11
CA ALA A 56 9.25 -13.20 9.24
C ALA A 56 10.77 -13.12 9.47
N LYS A 57 11.32 -11.94 9.70
CA LYS A 57 12.73 -11.77 10.09
C LYS A 57 13.07 -12.39 11.44
N ARG A 58 12.13 -12.35 12.37
CA ARG A 58 12.32 -12.89 13.72
C ARG A 58 12.28 -14.41 13.74
N ASP A 59 11.43 -15.02 12.93
CA ASP A 59 11.19 -16.46 12.97
C ASP A 59 11.10 -17.04 11.54
N LYS A 60 12.11 -17.81 11.17
CA LYS A 60 12.23 -18.42 9.83
C LYS A 60 11.13 -19.44 9.50
N ARG A 61 10.31 -19.82 10.46
CA ARG A 61 9.14 -20.68 10.23
C ARG A 61 7.95 -19.91 9.64
N ILE A 62 8.03 -18.59 9.58
CA ILE A 62 7.11 -17.75 8.80
C ILE A 62 7.71 -17.62 7.41
N ILE A 63 7.19 -18.41 6.46
CA ILE A 63 7.88 -18.68 5.19
C ILE A 63 7.41 -17.84 4.02
N GLY A 64 6.31 -17.11 4.16
CA GLY A 64 5.79 -16.29 3.07
C GLY A 64 4.48 -15.61 3.40
N ASP A 65 4.06 -14.76 2.47
CA ASP A 65 2.87 -13.93 2.58
C ASP A 65 2.15 -13.83 1.22
N PHE A 66 0.83 -13.95 1.25
CA PHE A 66 -0.04 -13.62 0.15
C PHE A 66 -0.96 -12.49 0.57
N VAL A 67 -0.75 -11.33 -0.01
CA VAL A 67 -1.56 -10.15 0.31
C VAL A 67 -2.94 -10.24 -0.34
N TRP A 68 -3.97 -9.78 0.35
CA TRP A 68 -5.27 -9.58 -0.24
C TRP A 68 -5.53 -8.07 -0.42
N ALA A 69 -5.44 -7.56 -1.67
CA ALA A 69 -5.05 -8.30 -2.86
C ALA A 69 -3.85 -7.60 -3.50
N ALA A 70 -3.07 -8.35 -4.29
CA ALA A 70 -1.94 -7.76 -5.01
C ALA A 70 -2.44 -6.87 -6.16
N GLN A 71 -3.06 -7.46 -7.18
CA GLN A 71 -3.73 -6.74 -8.25
C GLN A 71 -5.24 -6.69 -8.00
N ASP A 72 -5.85 -5.56 -8.31
CA ASP A 72 -7.30 -5.43 -8.23
C ASP A 72 -8.00 -6.33 -9.25
N TYR A 73 -9.26 -6.62 -9.03
CA TYR A 73 -10.03 -7.54 -9.84
C TYR A 73 -11.46 -7.04 -10.06
N LEU A 74 -12.12 -7.60 -11.07
CA LEU A 74 -13.46 -7.19 -11.50
C LEU A 74 -14.57 -7.83 -10.64
N GLY A 75 -15.69 -7.14 -10.54
CA GLY A 75 -16.98 -7.73 -10.22
C GLY A 75 -17.36 -7.85 -8.75
N GLU A 76 -16.53 -7.40 -7.82
CA GLU A 76 -16.75 -7.61 -6.38
C GLU A 76 -17.43 -6.44 -5.66
N VAL A 77 -18.23 -5.67 -6.34
CA VAL A 77 -19.07 -4.60 -5.78
C VAL A 77 -18.36 -3.64 -4.81
N GLY A 78 -17.11 -3.34 -5.08
CA GLY A 78 -16.34 -2.36 -4.30
C GLY A 78 -15.99 -2.78 -2.88
N ILE A 79 -15.82 -4.07 -2.63
CA ILE A 79 -15.54 -4.62 -1.28
C ILE A 79 -14.38 -3.93 -0.55
N GLY A 80 -13.37 -3.45 -1.27
CA GLY A 80 -12.23 -2.70 -0.74
C GLY A 80 -12.25 -1.22 -1.07
N ALA A 81 -13.23 -0.74 -1.82
CA ALA A 81 -13.26 0.63 -2.30
C ALA A 81 -13.49 1.64 -1.17
N TRP A 82 -12.90 2.83 -1.33
CA TRP A 82 -13.23 4.00 -0.53
C TRP A 82 -14.18 4.90 -1.29
N GLU A 83 -15.34 5.13 -0.71
CA GLU A 83 -16.29 6.14 -1.13
C GLU A 83 -16.09 7.40 -0.32
N TYR A 84 -15.99 8.56 -0.99
CA TYR A 84 -15.90 9.87 -0.35
C TYR A 84 -17.29 10.41 0.08
N LYS A 85 -18.11 9.51 0.59
CA LYS A 85 -19.37 9.82 1.26
C LYS A 85 -19.43 9.00 2.52
N ASP A 86 -20.22 9.36 3.46
CA ASP A 86 -20.42 8.57 4.68
C ASP A 86 -21.24 7.31 4.37
N TYR A 87 -20.63 6.45 3.57
CA TYR A 87 -21.20 5.26 3.01
C TYR A 87 -20.18 4.12 3.08
N ALA A 88 -20.56 3.00 3.64
CA ALA A 88 -19.75 1.78 3.67
C ALA A 88 -20.21 0.82 2.58
N PRO A 89 -19.30 0.31 1.72
CA PRO A 89 -19.62 -0.74 0.77
C PRO A 89 -20.21 -1.96 1.48
N ARG A 90 -21.23 -2.56 0.88
CA ARG A 90 -21.83 -3.81 1.35
C ARG A 90 -21.56 -4.89 0.34
N PHE A 91 -21.42 -6.13 0.79
CA PHE A 91 -21.26 -7.30 -0.08
C PHE A 91 -22.46 -7.53 -1.01
N ASP A 92 -23.63 -7.07 -0.59
CA ASP A 92 -24.89 -7.10 -1.34
C ASP A 92 -25.24 -5.76 -1.97
N GLY A 93 -24.31 -4.82 -1.99
CA GLY A 93 -24.52 -3.39 -2.19
C GLY A 93 -24.79 -2.93 -3.62
N GLY A 94 -25.21 -3.82 -4.49
CA GLY A 94 -25.74 -3.40 -5.79
C GLY A 94 -24.70 -3.04 -6.85
N CYS A 95 -25.22 -2.64 -8.00
CA CYS A 95 -24.49 -2.29 -9.20
C CYS A 95 -23.78 -0.93 -9.07
N GLY A 96 -22.65 -0.77 -9.68
CA GLY A 96 -21.95 0.51 -9.78
C GLY A 96 -20.44 0.42 -9.62
N TRP A 97 -19.96 -0.66 -9.02
CA TRP A 97 -18.54 -0.93 -8.91
C TRP A 97 -18.07 -1.84 -10.04
N VAL A 98 -17.00 -1.46 -10.71
CA VAL A 98 -16.37 -2.27 -11.77
C VAL A 98 -15.28 -3.14 -11.18
N SER A 99 -14.65 -2.70 -10.09
CA SER A 99 -13.56 -3.40 -9.43
C SER A 99 -13.80 -3.54 -7.93
N ALA A 100 -13.06 -4.44 -7.29
CA ALA A 100 -13.11 -4.66 -5.85
C ALA A 100 -12.55 -3.48 -5.07
N GLY A 101 -11.60 -2.72 -5.61
CA GLY A 101 -10.91 -1.64 -4.93
C GLY A 101 -9.97 -2.09 -3.82
N SER A 102 -9.65 -3.38 -3.74
CA SER A 102 -8.79 -3.97 -2.70
C SER A 102 -7.36 -4.24 -3.15
N GLY A 103 -7.05 -4.03 -4.44
CA GLY A 103 -5.72 -4.25 -4.99
C GLY A 103 -4.70 -3.21 -4.52
N ARG A 104 -3.45 -3.62 -4.43
CA ARG A 104 -2.28 -2.73 -4.29
C ARG A 104 -1.86 -2.15 -5.65
N ILE A 105 -2.23 -2.83 -6.70
CA ILE A 105 -2.08 -2.42 -8.10
C ILE A 105 -3.49 -2.38 -8.68
N ASP A 106 -3.83 -1.32 -9.40
CA ASP A 106 -5.13 -1.18 -10.02
C ASP A 106 -5.31 -2.08 -11.27
N LEU A 107 -6.51 -2.06 -11.86
CA LEU A 107 -6.82 -2.85 -13.06
C LEU A 107 -5.95 -2.52 -14.28
N THR A 108 -5.33 -1.34 -14.30
CA THR A 108 -4.47 -0.89 -15.40
C THR A 108 -3.00 -1.19 -15.17
N GLY A 109 -2.67 -1.85 -14.02
CA GLY A 109 -1.29 -2.13 -13.64
C GLY A 109 -0.59 -0.99 -12.89
N LYS A 110 -1.30 0.09 -12.55
CA LYS A 110 -0.73 1.23 -11.84
C LYS A 110 -0.56 0.91 -10.35
N PRO A 111 0.64 1.09 -9.77
CA PRO A 111 0.84 0.98 -8.34
C PRO A 111 0.03 2.04 -7.57
N LEU A 112 -0.64 1.60 -6.51
CA LEU A 112 -1.34 2.46 -5.55
C LEU A 112 -0.46 2.68 -4.30
N GLY A 113 -0.88 3.53 -3.38
CA GLY A 113 -0.12 3.84 -2.17
C GLY A 113 0.18 2.61 -1.30
N GLU A 114 -0.68 1.61 -1.33
CA GLU A 114 -0.45 0.33 -0.67
C GLU A 114 0.76 -0.43 -1.24
N MET A 115 0.96 -0.39 -2.57
CA MET A 115 2.14 -1.00 -3.20
C MET A 115 3.40 -0.23 -2.85
N THR A 116 3.32 1.10 -2.91
CA THR A 116 4.40 2.01 -2.51
C THR A 116 4.84 1.74 -1.08
N TYR A 117 3.90 1.65 -0.14
CA TYR A 117 4.16 1.25 1.25
C TYR A 117 4.76 -0.15 1.36
N THR A 118 4.20 -1.11 0.63
CA THR A 118 4.67 -2.51 0.68
C THR A 118 6.12 -2.64 0.24
N ARG A 119 6.53 -1.96 -0.83
CA ARG A 119 7.94 -1.97 -1.30
C ARG A 119 8.90 -1.51 -0.20
N VAL A 120 8.56 -0.45 0.52
CA VAL A 120 9.37 0.03 1.64
C VAL A 120 9.32 -0.94 2.81
N ALA A 121 8.16 -1.47 3.17
CA ALA A 121 7.98 -2.43 4.26
C ALA A 121 8.77 -3.73 4.04
N PHE A 122 8.86 -4.19 2.78
CA PHE A 122 9.59 -5.39 2.36
C PHE A 122 11.04 -5.12 1.91
N GLU A 123 11.54 -3.90 2.15
CA GLU A 123 12.94 -3.52 1.91
C GLU A 123 13.36 -3.53 0.43
N LEU A 124 12.40 -3.38 -0.48
CA LEU A 124 12.65 -3.22 -1.90
C LEU A 124 12.98 -1.77 -2.28
N GLU A 125 12.54 -0.82 -1.45
CA GLU A 125 12.83 0.60 -1.57
C GLU A 125 13.14 1.17 -0.16
N ASP A 126 13.99 2.18 -0.07
CA ASP A 126 14.34 2.82 1.21
C ASP A 126 13.42 3.97 1.56
N LEU A 127 12.85 4.63 0.55
CA LEU A 127 12.05 5.84 0.68
C LEU A 127 11.03 5.95 -0.45
N ALA A 128 9.81 6.28 -0.10
CA ALA A 128 8.75 6.57 -1.06
C ALA A 128 7.84 7.71 -0.58
N ILE A 129 7.20 8.41 -1.52
CA ILE A 129 6.23 9.47 -1.28
C ILE A 129 4.92 9.05 -1.94
N ALA A 130 3.82 9.19 -1.21
CA ALA A 130 2.48 9.09 -1.75
C ALA A 130 1.63 10.26 -1.24
N VAL A 131 0.70 10.75 -2.04
CA VAL A 131 -0.14 11.90 -1.73
C VAL A 131 -1.60 11.51 -1.84
N VAL A 132 -2.36 11.77 -0.79
CA VAL A 132 -3.83 11.62 -0.83
C VAL A 132 -4.38 12.59 -1.87
N PRO A 133 -5.32 12.17 -2.73
CA PRO A 133 -5.92 13.07 -3.71
C PRO A 133 -6.31 14.41 -3.08
N VAL A 134 -5.70 15.50 -3.59
CA VAL A 134 -5.76 16.81 -2.92
C VAL A 134 -7.16 17.41 -2.92
N ASP A 135 -7.95 17.09 -3.93
CA ASP A 135 -9.36 17.46 -4.02
C ASP A 135 -10.25 16.74 -2.98
N HIS A 136 -9.78 15.60 -2.45
CA HIS A 136 -10.49 14.80 -1.44
C HIS A 136 -9.85 14.81 -0.05
N THR A 137 -8.81 15.62 0.19
CA THR A 137 -8.06 15.62 1.46
C THR A 137 -8.93 15.87 2.70
N LYS A 138 -10.03 16.59 2.55
CA LYS A 138 -10.98 16.92 3.64
C LYS A 138 -12.23 16.07 3.66
N ASP A 139 -12.40 15.20 2.68
CA ASP A 139 -13.63 14.44 2.55
C ASP A 139 -13.61 13.20 3.45
N ALA A 140 -14.71 12.94 4.12
CA ALA A 140 -14.92 11.67 4.79
C ALA A 140 -15.10 10.56 3.76
N HIS A 141 -14.64 9.37 4.09
CA HIS A 141 -14.77 8.20 3.23
C HIS A 141 -15.27 6.99 4.01
N SER A 142 -15.83 6.03 3.29
CA SER A 142 -16.22 4.74 3.86
C SER A 142 -15.00 3.97 4.40
N PRO A 143 -15.16 3.17 5.47
CA PRO A 143 -14.09 2.30 5.95
C PRO A 143 -13.89 1.11 5.00
N SER A 144 -12.65 0.64 4.90
CA SER A 144 -12.34 -0.63 4.26
C SER A 144 -11.25 -1.35 5.05
N ALA A 145 -11.41 -2.67 5.23
CA ALA A 145 -10.41 -3.49 5.88
C ALA A 145 -9.22 -3.81 4.95
N TRP A 146 -9.47 -3.81 3.65
CA TRP A 146 -8.48 -4.21 2.62
C TRP A 146 -7.73 -3.03 2.01
N LYS A 147 -8.17 -1.80 2.29
CA LYS A 147 -7.52 -0.58 1.82
C LYS A 147 -6.95 0.20 2.99
N MET A 148 -5.71 0.59 2.90
CA MET A 148 -5.00 1.33 3.94
C MET A 148 -5.02 2.84 3.67
N THR A 149 -4.89 3.21 2.41
CA THR A 149 -4.78 4.58 1.95
C THR A 149 -5.36 4.75 0.55
N ASN A 150 -5.70 5.98 0.21
CA ASN A 150 -6.01 6.37 -1.17
C ASN A 150 -4.89 7.24 -1.77
N ALA A 151 -3.76 7.33 -1.10
CA ALA A 151 -2.60 8.05 -1.60
C ALA A 151 -2.01 7.38 -2.84
N MET A 152 -1.37 8.16 -3.69
CA MET A 152 -0.70 7.70 -4.90
C MET A 152 0.60 8.47 -5.12
N GLU A 153 1.54 7.91 -5.88
CA GLU A 153 2.79 8.56 -6.26
C GLU A 153 2.54 9.66 -7.30
N SER A 154 1.95 10.77 -6.88
CA SER A 154 1.66 11.92 -7.74
C SER A 154 1.80 13.23 -6.97
N TRP A 155 2.34 14.24 -7.65
CA TRP A 155 2.32 15.65 -7.24
C TRP A 155 1.74 16.51 -8.36
N SER A 156 0.68 16.00 -9.04
CA SER A 156 -0.01 16.68 -10.14
C SER A 156 -1.51 16.69 -9.86
N TRP A 157 -2.00 17.82 -9.34
CA TRP A 157 -3.39 17.99 -8.91
C TRP A 157 -3.94 19.28 -9.51
N ASP A 158 -4.51 19.18 -10.71
CA ASP A 158 -5.04 20.34 -11.43
C ASP A 158 -6.14 21.05 -10.63
N GLY A 159 -6.13 22.37 -10.65
CA GLY A 159 -7.08 23.19 -9.90
C GLY A 159 -6.99 23.12 -8.38
N CYS A 160 -5.91 22.54 -7.83
CA CYS A 160 -5.73 22.35 -6.38
C CYS A 160 -4.67 23.26 -5.75
N GLU A 161 -4.09 24.21 -6.50
CA GLU A 161 -3.13 25.17 -5.94
C GLU A 161 -3.66 25.85 -4.67
N GLY A 162 -2.86 25.84 -3.59
CA GLY A 162 -3.22 26.42 -2.30
C GLY A 162 -4.15 25.58 -1.42
N LYS A 163 -4.62 24.41 -1.87
CA LYS A 163 -5.46 23.53 -1.06
C LYS A 163 -4.63 22.72 -0.06
N ALA A 164 -5.28 22.27 1.03
CA ALA A 164 -4.67 21.38 1.99
C ALA A 164 -4.28 20.04 1.34
N ALA A 165 -3.10 19.56 1.63
CA ALA A 165 -2.57 18.29 1.15
C ALA A 165 -2.13 17.40 2.31
N LYS A 166 -2.38 16.09 2.20
CA LYS A 166 -1.86 15.05 3.08
C LYS A 166 -0.82 14.23 2.32
N VAL A 167 0.40 14.24 2.81
CA VAL A 167 1.52 13.51 2.23
C VAL A 167 1.90 12.36 3.15
N GLU A 168 1.99 11.19 2.58
CA GLU A 168 2.46 9.99 3.23
C GLU A 168 3.88 9.70 2.74
N VAL A 169 4.82 9.65 3.65
CA VAL A 169 6.20 9.25 3.37
C VAL A 169 6.46 7.92 4.04
N TYR A 170 6.95 6.97 3.27
CA TYR A 170 7.29 5.64 3.76
C TYR A 170 8.79 5.49 3.80
N THR A 171 9.33 5.11 4.95
CA THR A 171 10.77 4.88 5.14
C THR A 171 11.05 4.11 6.42
N ARG A 172 12.15 3.35 6.42
CA ARG A 172 12.70 2.69 7.63
C ARG A 172 13.84 3.48 8.27
N ALA A 173 14.11 4.67 7.75
CA ALA A 173 15.13 5.59 8.25
C ALA A 173 14.85 6.06 9.68
N ASP A 174 15.86 6.68 10.34
CA ASP A 174 15.66 7.28 11.66
C ASP A 174 14.70 8.46 11.60
N HIS A 175 14.87 9.33 10.59
CA HIS A 175 13.97 10.44 10.34
C HIS A 175 13.95 10.85 8.87
N VAL A 176 12.95 11.64 8.52
CA VAL A 176 12.77 12.18 7.16
C VAL A 176 12.44 13.66 7.20
N LYS A 177 12.99 14.43 6.27
CA LYS A 177 12.64 15.82 5.99
C LYS A 177 11.83 15.89 4.71
N LEU A 178 10.75 16.68 4.73
CA LEU A 178 9.93 16.95 3.56
C LEU A 178 10.14 18.37 3.10
N TYR A 179 10.26 18.55 1.79
CA TYR A 179 10.43 19.85 1.13
C TYR A 179 9.39 20.03 0.04
N ILE A 180 8.90 21.26 -0.14
CA ILE A 180 8.07 21.66 -1.27
C ILE A 180 8.75 22.88 -1.90
N ASN A 181 9.07 22.78 -3.18
CA ASN A 181 9.77 23.84 -3.94
C ASN A 181 11.05 24.35 -3.24
N GLY A 182 11.77 23.43 -2.58
CA GLY A 182 13.01 23.73 -1.83
C GLY A 182 12.78 24.21 -0.40
N GLU A 183 11.57 24.55 0.00
CA GLU A 183 11.26 24.95 1.38
C GLU A 183 10.96 23.74 2.27
N CYS A 184 11.58 23.69 3.45
CA CYS A 184 11.38 22.58 4.39
C CYS A 184 10.02 22.69 5.07
N VAL A 185 9.15 21.70 4.84
CA VAL A 185 7.84 21.57 5.49
C VAL A 185 7.98 21.09 6.93
N GLY A 186 8.95 20.22 7.19
CA GLY A 186 9.21 19.68 8.53
C GLY A 186 10.07 18.43 8.54
N THR A 187 10.42 18.02 9.76
CA THR A 187 11.17 16.81 10.05
C THR A 187 10.33 15.90 10.95
N LYS A 188 10.22 14.63 10.58
CA LYS A 188 9.47 13.63 11.37
C LYS A 188 10.17 12.28 11.39
N LYS A 189 9.87 11.49 12.43
CA LYS A 189 10.35 10.12 12.58
C LYS A 189 9.23 9.13 12.25
N PRO A 190 9.51 8.04 11.50
CA PRO A 190 8.56 6.96 11.37
C PRO A 190 8.30 6.35 12.75
N LYS A 191 7.05 5.92 12.93
CA LYS A 191 6.66 5.16 14.11
C LYS A 191 6.91 3.66 13.84
N ASN A 192 6.16 2.79 14.48
CA ASN A 192 6.37 1.33 14.43
C ASN A 192 5.93 0.65 13.12
N ASP A 193 5.68 1.39 12.06
CA ASP A 193 5.10 0.89 10.82
C ASP A 193 5.69 1.52 9.54
N CYS A 194 6.88 2.11 9.64
CA CYS A 194 7.60 2.81 8.55
C CYS A 194 6.79 3.90 7.83
N LYS A 195 5.76 4.48 8.47
CA LYS A 195 4.91 5.54 7.90
C LYS A 195 5.12 6.87 8.61
N VAL A 196 5.18 7.94 7.84
CA VAL A 196 5.24 9.32 8.32
C VAL A 196 4.22 10.15 7.56
N PHE A 197 3.44 10.96 8.26
CA PHE A 197 2.38 11.78 7.67
C PHE A 197 2.69 13.26 7.83
N PHE A 198 2.55 14.03 6.73
CA PHE A 198 2.66 15.46 6.74
C PHE A 198 1.35 16.09 6.26
N ASP A 199 0.82 17.03 7.04
CA ASP A 199 -0.22 17.94 6.61
C ASP A 199 0.47 19.21 6.11
N THR A 200 0.14 19.64 4.89
CA THR A 200 0.75 20.77 4.21
C THR A 200 -0.22 21.42 3.24
N THR A 201 0.28 22.32 2.42
CA THR A 201 -0.44 22.94 1.32
C THR A 201 0.14 22.47 0.00
N TYR A 202 -0.74 22.16 -0.96
CA TYR A 202 -0.32 21.84 -2.31
C TYR A 202 0.12 23.08 -3.07
N HIS A 203 1.28 23.00 -3.68
CA HIS A 203 1.80 23.99 -4.63
C HIS A 203 2.38 23.26 -5.84
N ASN A 204 2.09 23.77 -7.03
CA ASN A 204 2.70 23.26 -8.24
C ASN A 204 4.24 23.35 -8.13
N GLY A 205 4.93 22.41 -8.74
CA GLY A 205 6.38 22.32 -8.70
C GLY A 205 6.86 20.97 -8.18
N GLU A 206 7.68 20.94 -7.16
CA GLU A 206 8.36 19.74 -6.68
C GLU A 206 8.04 19.47 -5.21
N ILE A 207 7.81 18.19 -4.89
CA ILE A 207 7.85 17.69 -3.52
C ILE A 207 9.00 16.68 -3.39
N LYS A 208 9.84 16.88 -2.37
CA LYS A 208 11.02 16.05 -2.11
C LYS A 208 11.06 15.56 -0.68
N ALA A 209 11.27 14.27 -0.49
CA ALA A 209 11.59 13.70 0.81
C ALA A 209 13.06 13.29 0.85
N VAL A 210 13.71 13.52 1.98
CA VAL A 210 15.10 13.12 2.25
C VAL A 210 15.12 12.32 3.55
N ALA A 211 15.57 11.08 3.48
CA ALA A 211 15.67 10.16 4.60
C ALA A 211 17.09 10.13 5.18
N PHE A 212 17.19 10.08 6.49
CA PHE A 212 18.46 10.17 7.23
C PHE A 212 18.60 8.99 8.20
N ASP A 213 19.84 8.59 8.43
CA ASP A 213 20.20 7.71 9.54
C ASP A 213 20.26 8.47 10.89
N ALA A 214 20.57 7.76 11.97
CA ALA A 214 20.69 8.35 13.31
C ALA A 214 21.87 9.32 13.47
N ASN A 215 22.78 9.39 12.51
CA ASN A 215 23.93 10.28 12.49
C ASN A 215 23.76 11.46 11.52
N ASP A 216 22.52 11.69 11.06
CA ASP A 216 22.17 12.72 10.07
C ASP A 216 22.81 12.52 8.67
N ASN A 217 23.27 11.32 8.33
CA ASN A 217 23.70 11.01 6.97
C ASN A 217 22.47 10.75 6.09
N VAL A 218 22.47 11.30 4.89
CA VAL A 218 21.44 11.01 3.87
C VAL A 218 21.57 9.57 3.41
N ILE A 219 20.48 8.81 3.47
CA ILE A 219 20.41 7.42 3.01
C ILE A 219 19.56 7.25 1.75
N ALA A 220 18.58 8.13 1.53
CA ALA A 220 17.75 8.10 0.34
C ALA A 220 17.08 9.45 0.10
N GLU A 221 16.82 9.75 -1.17
CA GLU A 221 16.03 10.90 -1.63
C GLU A 221 14.98 10.45 -2.65
N LYS A 222 13.81 11.03 -2.59
CA LYS A 222 12.72 10.81 -3.55
C LYS A 222 12.08 12.15 -3.88
N THR A 223 11.81 12.36 -5.17
CA THR A 223 11.16 13.57 -5.67
C THR A 223 9.98 13.19 -6.56
N LEU A 224 8.87 13.92 -6.41
CA LEU A 224 7.76 13.94 -7.36
C LEU A 224 7.60 15.37 -7.86
N ALA A 225 7.25 15.53 -9.12
CA ALA A 225 7.06 16.84 -9.73
C ALA A 225 5.68 16.95 -10.36
N THR A 226 5.14 18.17 -10.39
CA THR A 226 3.92 18.47 -11.12
C THR A 226 4.17 18.30 -12.62
N ALA A 227 3.27 17.62 -13.31
CA ALA A 227 3.32 17.43 -14.75
C ALA A 227 3.26 18.79 -15.48
N GLY A 228 4.00 18.89 -16.58
CA GLY A 228 3.94 20.05 -17.46
C GLY A 228 2.58 20.18 -18.15
N LYS A 229 2.36 21.33 -18.80
CA LYS A 229 1.12 21.60 -19.55
C LYS A 229 1.03 20.81 -20.85
N GLU A 230 2.17 20.45 -21.41
CA GLU A 230 2.24 19.69 -22.66
C GLU A 230 2.22 18.21 -22.37
N THR A 231 1.22 17.52 -22.91
CA THR A 231 1.08 16.07 -22.82
C THR A 231 1.01 15.48 -24.22
N VAL A 232 1.71 14.37 -24.40
CA VAL A 232 1.67 13.59 -25.65
C VAL A 232 1.16 12.20 -25.31
N LEU A 233 0.11 11.78 -25.99
CA LEU A 233 -0.33 10.39 -25.94
C LEU A 233 0.66 9.55 -26.76
N ARG A 234 1.31 8.59 -26.13
CA ARG A 234 2.18 7.62 -26.75
C ARG A 234 1.63 6.22 -26.53
N ALA A 235 1.47 5.47 -27.62
CA ALA A 235 1.12 4.07 -27.57
C ALA A 235 2.31 3.25 -28.04
N GLU A 236 2.80 2.36 -27.20
CA GLU A 236 3.90 1.44 -27.52
C GLU A 236 3.38 0.01 -27.30
N PRO A 237 2.86 -0.63 -28.35
CA PRO A 237 2.41 -2.00 -28.22
C PRO A 237 3.61 -2.94 -28.04
N GLU A 238 3.48 -3.92 -27.17
CA GLU A 238 4.50 -4.95 -26.94
C GLU A 238 4.77 -5.76 -28.21
N LEU A 239 3.71 -6.02 -29.00
CA LEU A 239 3.77 -6.72 -30.26
C LEU A 239 3.23 -5.86 -31.40
N THR A 240 3.93 -5.81 -32.52
CA THR A 240 3.48 -5.08 -33.73
C THR A 240 2.55 -5.90 -34.63
N ARG A 241 2.45 -7.20 -34.36
CA ARG A 241 1.57 -8.13 -35.07
C ARG A 241 1.12 -9.21 -34.09
N VAL A 242 -0.18 -9.46 -34.00
CA VAL A 242 -0.81 -10.45 -33.14
C VAL A 242 -1.72 -11.37 -33.94
N ASN A 243 -1.89 -12.61 -33.50
CA ASN A 243 -2.91 -13.51 -34.02
C ASN A 243 -4.20 -13.28 -33.22
N ALA A 244 -5.31 -13.08 -33.91
CA ALA A 244 -6.56 -12.60 -33.31
C ALA A 244 -7.19 -13.55 -32.27
N ASP A 245 -6.80 -14.81 -32.28
CA ASP A 245 -7.40 -15.88 -31.48
C ASP A 245 -6.46 -16.50 -30.44
N THR A 246 -5.17 -16.15 -30.47
CA THR A 246 -4.17 -16.80 -29.61
C THR A 246 -3.25 -15.86 -28.83
N ASP A 247 -3.06 -14.63 -29.30
CA ASP A 247 -2.11 -13.71 -28.70
C ASP A 247 -2.82 -12.69 -27.81
N LEU A 248 -2.26 -12.45 -26.61
CA LEU A 248 -2.56 -11.29 -25.77
C LEU A 248 -1.52 -10.22 -26.07
N CYS A 249 -1.96 -8.97 -26.22
CA CYS A 249 -1.10 -7.82 -26.44
C CYS A 249 -1.41 -6.75 -25.37
N TYR A 250 -0.38 -6.26 -24.73
CA TYR A 250 -0.44 -5.18 -23.75
C TYR A 250 0.08 -3.87 -24.31
#